data_dfaa02de6f8d52531d6aa32999a4cd71
#
_entry.id   dfaa02de6f8d52531d6aa32999a4cd71
#
_cell.length_a   1.000
_cell.length_b   1.000
_cell.length_c   1.000
_cell.angle_alpha   90.00
_cell.angle_beta   90.00
_cell.angle_gamma   90.00
#
_symmetry.space_group_name_H-M   'P 1'
#
loop_
_entity.id
_entity.type
_entity.pdbx_description
1 polymer ?
#
loop_
_entity_poly.entity_id
_entity_poly.type
_entity_poly.pdbx_seq_one_letter_code
_entity_poly.pdbx_strand_id
1 'polypeptide(L)'
;MKQFFSKPYRWALIYSSLLSAATAFVILDAFVIPKSLSAVSATETTTSTSNEETEADVSESVSEQTITEAIVTESSYEDENIQIAIETGRSNNTTYYAVDIQVSDASFLKTALAQDTYGRNIKAVTSSIAASHDAILAINGDFYGFRDAGYVLRNGTLYRDSARETEDAEALVIDDEGDFSIISENETSLSSLDTSSIAQIISFGPALIEDGEISVD
;
A
#
# COMPACT_ATOMS: atom_id res chain seq x y z
N MET A 1 -55.67 13.39 -17.19
CA MET A 1 -54.28 13.65 -16.85
C MET A 1 -54.02 14.95 -16.04
N LYS A 2 -55.02 15.74 -15.66
CA LYS A 2 -54.81 17.02 -14.92
C LYS A 2 -54.87 16.89 -13.37
N GLN A 3 -55.15 15.70 -12.81
CA GLN A 3 -55.28 15.53 -11.34
C GLN A 3 -54.03 14.98 -10.65
N PHE A 4 -52.99 14.64 -11.39
CA PHE A 4 -51.76 14.09 -10.81
C PHE A 4 -50.85 15.12 -10.08
N PHE A 5 -51.15 16.41 -10.19
CA PHE A 5 -50.36 17.49 -9.59
C PHE A 5 -51.19 18.38 -8.65
N SER A 6 -51.99 17.77 -7.76
CA SER A 6 -52.57 18.53 -6.66
C SER A 6 -51.47 19.01 -5.71
N LYS A 7 -51.67 20.20 -5.05
CA LYS A 7 -50.61 20.85 -4.25
C LYS A 7 -49.86 19.95 -3.25
N PRO A 8 -50.48 19.01 -2.51
CA PRO A 8 -49.77 18.16 -1.57
C PRO A 8 -48.79 17.18 -2.27
N TYR A 9 -49.13 16.63 -3.45
CA TYR A 9 -48.27 15.71 -4.17
C TYR A 9 -47.04 16.38 -4.78
N ARG A 10 -47.09 17.66 -5.09
CA ARG A 10 -45.93 18.39 -5.62
C ARG A 10 -44.81 18.48 -4.58
N TRP A 11 -45.17 18.76 -3.33
CA TRP A 11 -44.20 18.78 -2.23
C TRP A 11 -43.60 17.39 -1.94
N ALA A 12 -44.43 16.36 -1.97
CA ALA A 12 -43.95 14.98 -1.80
C ALA A 12 -42.97 14.57 -2.90
N LEU A 13 -43.25 14.92 -4.17
CA LEU A 13 -42.34 14.67 -5.29
C LEU A 13 -41.03 15.43 -5.17
N ILE A 14 -41.07 16.72 -4.78
CA ILE A 14 -39.83 17.50 -4.57
C ILE A 14 -39.02 16.92 -3.43
N TYR A 15 -39.66 16.59 -2.31
CA TYR A 15 -38.99 16.01 -1.16
C TYR A 15 -38.38 14.65 -1.48
N SER A 16 -39.11 13.75 -2.13
CA SER A 16 -38.61 12.44 -2.56
C SER A 16 -37.45 12.55 -3.53
N SER A 17 -37.53 13.50 -4.47
CA SER A 17 -36.45 13.74 -5.43
C SER A 17 -35.19 14.27 -4.75
N LEU A 18 -35.32 15.22 -3.82
CA LEU A 18 -34.19 15.74 -3.03
C LEU A 18 -33.58 14.66 -2.15
N LEU A 19 -34.42 13.87 -1.47
CA LEU A 19 -33.94 12.76 -0.63
C LEU A 19 -33.18 11.70 -1.46
N SER A 20 -33.75 11.32 -2.60
CA SER A 20 -33.10 10.36 -3.50
C SER A 20 -31.76 10.89 -4.05
N ALA A 21 -31.71 12.17 -4.42
CA ALA A 21 -30.48 12.80 -4.88
C ALA A 21 -29.42 12.87 -3.78
N ALA A 22 -29.82 13.23 -2.55
CA ALA A 22 -28.93 13.27 -1.40
C ALA A 22 -28.41 11.87 -1.05
N THR A 23 -29.27 10.85 -1.05
CA THR A 23 -28.88 9.47 -0.80
C THR A 23 -27.92 8.97 -1.88
N ALA A 24 -28.23 9.22 -3.15
CA ALA A 24 -27.37 8.86 -4.26
C ALA A 24 -26.00 9.56 -4.16
N PHE A 25 -25.98 10.85 -3.82
CA PHE A 25 -24.73 11.59 -3.62
C PHE A 25 -23.89 10.98 -2.49
N VAL A 26 -24.47 10.68 -1.33
CA VAL A 26 -23.75 10.06 -0.20
C VAL A 26 -23.16 8.69 -0.59
N ILE A 27 -23.93 7.88 -1.30
CA ILE A 27 -23.46 6.57 -1.77
C ILE A 27 -22.29 6.74 -2.76
N LEU A 28 -22.43 7.66 -3.71
CA LEU A 28 -21.36 7.93 -4.67
C LEU A 28 -20.10 8.49 -4.00
N ASP A 29 -20.28 9.43 -3.07
CA ASP A 29 -19.18 10.04 -2.33
C ASP A 29 -18.42 9.02 -1.46
N ALA A 30 -19.16 8.11 -0.81
CA ALA A 30 -18.58 7.12 0.08
C ALA A 30 -17.86 5.97 -0.66
N PHE A 31 -18.40 5.52 -1.82
CA PHE A 31 -17.97 4.25 -2.43
C PHE A 31 -17.43 4.36 -3.86
N VAL A 32 -17.66 5.48 -4.54
CA VAL A 32 -17.37 5.60 -5.97
C VAL A 32 -16.42 6.75 -6.29
N ILE A 33 -16.63 7.93 -5.67
CA ILE A 33 -15.83 9.11 -6.00
C ILE A 33 -14.43 8.97 -5.40
N PRO A 34 -13.36 8.94 -6.23
CA PRO A 34 -11.99 8.90 -5.75
C PRO A 34 -11.66 10.17 -4.94
N LYS A 35 -10.96 10.00 -3.83
CA LYS A 35 -10.47 11.11 -3.00
C LYS A 35 -8.99 10.91 -2.74
N SER A 36 -8.15 11.81 -3.25
CA SER A 36 -6.75 11.87 -2.86
C SER A 36 -6.62 12.45 -1.45
N LEU A 37 -5.72 11.90 -0.67
CA LEU A 37 -5.39 12.35 0.67
C LEU A 37 -3.93 12.81 0.67
N SER A 38 -3.58 13.75 1.54
CA SER A 38 -2.19 14.19 1.71
C SER A 38 -1.47 13.30 2.71
N ALA A 39 -0.17 13.09 2.51
CA ALA A 39 0.70 12.49 3.51
C ALA A 39 0.84 13.42 4.73
N VAL A 40 1.15 12.86 5.89
CA VAL A 40 1.51 13.62 7.07
C VAL A 40 2.87 14.28 6.79
N SER A 41 2.91 15.63 6.69
CA SER A 41 4.17 16.34 6.50
C SER A 41 5.03 16.22 7.76
N ALA A 42 6.10 15.47 7.70
CA ALA A 42 7.18 15.63 8.65
C ALA A 42 7.72 17.07 8.49
N THR A 43 7.89 17.79 9.59
CA THR A 43 8.46 19.15 9.57
C THR A 43 9.91 19.05 9.12
N GLU A 44 10.15 19.21 7.82
CA GLU A 44 11.50 19.35 7.30
C GLU A 44 12.08 20.69 7.78
N THR A 45 13.13 20.61 8.57
CA THR A 45 14.02 21.75 8.80
C THR A 45 14.80 22.00 7.52
N THR A 46 14.33 22.97 6.74
CA THR A 46 14.93 23.37 5.47
C THR A 46 16.32 23.96 5.71
N THR A 47 17.36 23.21 5.42
CA THR A 47 18.69 23.79 5.18
C THR A 47 18.86 23.98 3.68
N SER A 48 18.65 25.21 3.23
CA SER A 48 18.91 25.62 1.84
C SER A 48 20.42 25.60 1.60
N THR A 49 20.89 24.69 0.75
CA THR A 49 22.22 24.80 0.17
C THR A 49 22.06 24.93 -1.34
N SER A 50 22.36 26.13 -1.84
CA SER A 50 22.51 26.43 -3.25
C SER A 50 23.75 25.72 -3.79
N ASN A 51 23.62 24.93 -4.85
CA ASN A 51 24.77 24.42 -5.60
C ASN A 51 24.82 25.07 -6.97
N GLU A 52 25.95 25.74 -7.18
CA GLU A 52 26.43 26.19 -8.48
C GLU A 52 26.82 25.00 -9.37
N GLU A 53 26.48 25.12 -10.63
CA GLU A 53 26.95 24.26 -11.70
C GLU A 53 28.47 24.38 -11.86
N THR A 54 29.15 23.22 -11.95
CA THR A 54 30.50 23.15 -12.49
C THR A 54 30.55 21.93 -13.39
N GLU A 55 30.63 22.17 -14.69
CA GLU A 55 30.97 21.16 -15.68
C GLU A 55 32.41 20.69 -15.47
N ALA A 56 32.62 19.39 -15.35
CA ALA A 56 33.92 18.76 -15.46
C ALA A 56 33.81 17.46 -16.25
N ASP A 57 34.44 17.51 -17.40
CA ASP A 57 34.89 16.43 -18.27
C ASP A 57 35.32 15.17 -17.52
N VAL A 58 34.64 14.03 -17.77
CA VAL A 58 35.03 12.72 -17.24
C VAL A 58 35.22 11.73 -18.36
N SER A 59 36.48 11.44 -18.57
CA SER A 59 37.05 10.32 -19.30
C SER A 59 36.34 9.00 -18.98
N GLU A 60 35.84 8.34 -20.00
CA GLU A 60 35.34 6.97 -20.01
C GLU A 60 36.38 5.99 -19.45
N SER A 61 36.05 5.36 -18.33
CA SER A 61 36.55 4.03 -18.01
C SER A 61 35.36 3.05 -18.11
N VAL A 62 35.26 2.39 -19.24
CA VAL A 62 34.34 1.27 -19.45
C VAL A 62 34.83 0.10 -18.59
N SER A 63 34.24 -0.05 -17.40
CA SER A 63 34.24 -1.35 -16.72
C SER A 63 33.17 -2.19 -17.41
N GLU A 64 33.55 -3.27 -18.07
CA GLU A 64 32.63 -4.31 -18.50
C GLU A 64 31.93 -4.87 -17.25
N GLN A 65 30.77 -4.33 -16.93
CA GLN A 65 29.81 -5.01 -16.07
C GLN A 65 29.25 -6.17 -16.89
N THR A 66 29.63 -7.37 -16.50
CA THR A 66 28.96 -8.58 -16.97
C THR A 66 27.52 -8.48 -16.51
N ILE A 67 26.61 -8.04 -17.37
CA ILE A 67 25.18 -8.08 -17.12
C ILE A 67 24.82 -9.58 -17.13
N THR A 68 24.66 -10.16 -15.96
CA THR A 68 24.12 -11.50 -15.81
C THR A 68 22.64 -11.39 -16.16
N GLU A 69 22.24 -11.90 -17.33
CA GLU A 69 20.83 -11.92 -17.72
C GLU A 69 20.02 -12.73 -16.68
N ALA A 70 18.85 -12.20 -16.30
CA ALA A 70 17.97 -12.89 -15.36
C ALA A 70 17.51 -14.24 -15.92
N ILE A 71 17.51 -15.26 -15.08
CA ILE A 71 16.99 -16.60 -15.41
C ILE A 71 15.50 -16.62 -15.01
N VAL A 72 14.63 -16.77 -15.99
CA VAL A 72 13.18 -16.79 -15.79
C VAL A 72 12.61 -18.12 -16.25
N THR A 73 11.81 -18.76 -15.38
CA THR A 73 11.04 -19.97 -15.68
C THR A 73 9.54 -19.71 -15.40
N GLU A 74 8.69 -20.73 -15.54
CA GLU A 74 7.28 -20.62 -15.19
C GLU A 74 7.00 -20.42 -13.69
N SER A 75 7.94 -20.84 -12.83
CA SER A 75 7.79 -20.83 -11.37
C SER A 75 8.99 -20.26 -10.63
N SER A 76 9.93 -19.64 -11.32
CA SER A 76 11.11 -19.03 -10.67
C SER A 76 11.63 -17.83 -11.46
N TYR A 77 12.28 -16.95 -10.72
CA TYR A 77 13.05 -15.82 -11.22
C TYR A 77 14.37 -15.77 -10.44
N GLU A 78 15.48 -15.51 -11.11
CA GLU A 78 16.78 -15.34 -10.47
C GLU A 78 17.62 -14.32 -11.26
N ASP A 79 18.09 -13.29 -10.57
CA ASP A 79 19.11 -12.36 -11.05
C ASP A 79 20.15 -12.12 -9.95
N GLU A 80 21.00 -11.12 -10.11
CA GLU A 80 22.07 -10.78 -9.15
C GLU A 80 21.53 -10.41 -7.75
N ASN A 81 20.32 -9.88 -7.67
CA ASN A 81 19.76 -9.27 -6.45
C ASN A 81 18.52 -9.99 -5.92
N ILE A 82 17.79 -10.67 -6.78
CA ILE A 82 16.48 -11.22 -6.45
C ILE A 82 16.41 -12.68 -6.86
N GLN A 83 15.99 -13.54 -5.93
CA GLN A 83 15.64 -14.92 -6.20
C GLN A 83 14.20 -15.18 -5.75
N ILE A 84 13.38 -15.73 -6.65
CA ILE A 84 11.97 -16.06 -6.37
C ILE A 84 11.74 -17.51 -6.81
N ALA A 85 11.11 -18.29 -5.92
CA ALA A 85 10.62 -19.63 -6.21
C ALA A 85 9.15 -19.76 -5.82
N ILE A 86 8.32 -20.33 -6.71
CA ILE A 86 6.90 -20.52 -6.49
C ILE A 86 6.56 -22.00 -6.47
N GLU A 87 6.04 -22.46 -5.35
CA GLU A 87 5.51 -23.80 -5.18
C GLU A 87 3.98 -23.77 -5.20
N THR A 88 3.38 -24.69 -5.95
CA THR A 88 1.92 -24.83 -6.03
C THR A 88 1.47 -26.07 -5.29
N GLY A 89 0.56 -25.89 -4.35
CA GLY A 89 -0.06 -26.99 -3.62
C GLY A 89 -1.58 -26.94 -3.71
N ARG A 90 -2.22 -28.06 -3.33
CA ARG A 90 -3.68 -28.14 -3.26
C ARG A 90 -4.12 -28.88 -2.00
N SER A 91 -5.01 -28.25 -1.24
CA SER A 91 -5.61 -28.84 -0.04
C SER A 91 -7.06 -28.38 0.07
N ASN A 92 -7.95 -29.24 0.60
CA ASN A 92 -9.37 -28.91 0.82
C ASN A 92 -10.07 -28.24 -0.38
N ASN A 93 -9.81 -28.76 -1.59
CA ASN A 93 -10.30 -28.21 -2.87
C ASN A 93 -9.85 -26.77 -3.18
N THR A 94 -8.86 -26.25 -2.46
CA THR A 94 -8.26 -24.94 -2.65
C THR A 94 -6.84 -25.10 -3.19
N THR A 95 -6.49 -24.36 -4.23
CA THR A 95 -5.10 -24.24 -4.71
C THR A 95 -4.44 -23.11 -3.94
N TYR A 96 -3.23 -23.34 -3.46
CA TYR A 96 -2.38 -22.33 -2.84
C TYR A 96 -1.01 -22.26 -3.52
N TYR A 97 -0.40 -21.10 -3.41
CA TYR A 97 0.93 -20.83 -3.91
C TYR A 97 1.80 -20.41 -2.71
N ALA A 98 2.90 -21.12 -2.49
CA ALA A 98 3.94 -20.71 -1.57
C ALA A 98 5.04 -20.04 -2.40
N VAL A 99 5.40 -18.83 -2.02
CA VAL A 99 6.40 -18.05 -2.74
C VAL A 99 7.54 -17.74 -1.79
N ASP A 100 8.72 -18.28 -2.10
CA ASP A 100 9.97 -17.94 -1.42
C ASP A 100 10.66 -16.79 -2.18
N ILE A 101 11.00 -15.73 -1.46
CA ILE A 101 11.60 -14.51 -2.02
C ILE A 101 12.86 -14.20 -1.23
N GLN A 102 13.99 -14.16 -1.92
CA GLN A 102 15.25 -13.71 -1.37
C GLN A 102 15.70 -12.47 -2.11
N VAL A 103 16.08 -11.44 -1.36
CA VAL A 103 16.58 -10.18 -1.91
C VAL A 103 17.93 -9.85 -1.28
N SER A 104 18.80 -9.22 -2.03
CA SER A 104 20.11 -8.80 -1.54
C SER A 104 20.03 -7.55 -0.65
N ASP A 105 18.93 -6.78 -0.76
CA ASP A 105 18.71 -5.53 -0.04
C ASP A 105 17.21 -5.30 0.15
N ALA A 106 16.82 -4.79 1.32
CA ALA A 106 15.42 -4.55 1.68
C ALA A 106 14.72 -3.54 0.74
N SER A 107 15.47 -2.67 0.08
CA SER A 107 14.93 -1.68 -0.87
C SER A 107 14.28 -2.28 -2.12
N PHE A 108 14.47 -3.58 -2.38
CA PHE A 108 13.74 -4.31 -3.43
C PHE A 108 12.29 -4.60 -3.03
N LEU A 109 11.97 -4.62 -1.73
CA LEU A 109 10.61 -4.80 -1.24
C LEU A 109 9.89 -3.44 -1.17
N LYS A 110 9.01 -3.17 -2.12
CA LYS A 110 8.32 -1.88 -2.26
C LYS A 110 6.82 -2.02 -2.18
N THR A 111 6.17 -0.97 -1.74
CA THR A 111 4.72 -0.81 -1.86
C THR A 111 4.40 0.20 -2.95
N ALA A 112 3.32 -0.04 -3.71
CA ALA A 112 2.83 0.88 -4.73
C ALA A 112 1.35 1.17 -4.52
N LEU A 113 0.96 2.42 -4.73
CA LEU A 113 -0.41 2.86 -4.58
C LEU A 113 -1.13 2.79 -5.94
N ALA A 114 -2.43 2.50 -5.91
CA ALA A 114 -3.24 2.57 -7.13
C ALA A 114 -3.19 4.00 -7.70
N GLN A 115 -2.81 4.12 -8.99
CA GLN A 115 -2.63 5.41 -9.69
C GLN A 115 -1.61 6.34 -8.98
N ASP A 116 -0.62 5.77 -8.30
CA ASP A 116 0.41 6.48 -7.54
C ASP A 116 -0.16 7.52 -6.55
N THR A 117 -1.39 7.29 -6.10
CA THR A 117 -2.13 8.26 -5.30
C THR A 117 -2.63 7.65 -4.00
N TYR A 118 -2.23 8.23 -2.87
CA TYR A 118 -2.82 7.91 -1.59
C TYR A 118 -4.24 8.49 -1.50
N GLY A 119 -5.24 7.66 -1.19
CA GLY A 119 -6.61 8.14 -1.12
C GLY A 119 -7.65 7.05 -0.97
N ARG A 120 -8.94 7.47 -1.08
CA ARG A 120 -10.10 6.59 -0.99
C ARG A 120 -10.72 6.38 -2.36
N ASN A 121 -11.31 5.22 -2.56
CA ASN A 121 -11.99 4.83 -3.81
C ASN A 121 -11.08 4.85 -5.05
N ILE A 122 -9.76 4.94 -4.87
CA ILE A 122 -8.78 4.84 -5.95
C ILE A 122 -8.43 3.37 -6.10
N LYS A 123 -8.65 2.82 -7.29
CA LYS A 123 -8.53 1.38 -7.54
C LYS A 123 -7.73 1.13 -8.82
N ALA A 124 -6.91 0.12 -8.78
CA ALA A 124 -6.27 -0.47 -9.94
C ALA A 124 -6.10 -1.98 -9.69
N VAL A 125 -5.99 -2.77 -10.73
CA VAL A 125 -5.67 -4.19 -10.58
C VAL A 125 -4.18 -4.36 -10.29
N THR A 126 -3.83 -5.33 -9.45
CA THR A 126 -2.45 -5.57 -9.02
C THR A 126 -1.49 -5.72 -10.19
N SER A 127 -1.89 -6.42 -11.25
CA SER A 127 -1.06 -6.58 -12.45
C SER A 127 -0.78 -5.27 -13.20
N SER A 128 -1.71 -4.30 -13.18
CA SER A 128 -1.47 -2.99 -13.79
C SER A 128 -0.52 -2.15 -12.94
N ILE A 129 -0.61 -2.21 -11.61
CA ILE A 129 0.31 -1.56 -10.69
C ILE A 129 1.71 -2.16 -10.87
N ALA A 130 1.81 -3.49 -10.89
CA ALA A 130 3.07 -4.19 -11.13
C ALA A 130 3.74 -3.75 -12.43
N ALA A 131 2.98 -3.72 -13.52
CA ALA A 131 3.51 -3.32 -14.83
C ALA A 131 3.96 -1.84 -14.89
N SER A 132 3.30 -0.94 -14.15
CA SER A 132 3.71 0.48 -14.11
C SER A 132 4.96 0.73 -13.26
N HIS A 133 5.38 -0.24 -12.43
CA HIS A 133 6.53 -0.15 -11.55
C HIS A 133 7.62 -1.18 -11.88
N ASP A 134 7.53 -1.82 -13.05
CA ASP A 134 8.46 -2.85 -13.50
C ASP A 134 8.70 -3.95 -12.44
N ALA A 135 7.63 -4.30 -11.70
CA ALA A 135 7.71 -5.28 -10.63
C ALA A 135 7.75 -6.71 -11.19
N ILE A 136 8.67 -7.52 -10.70
CA ILE A 136 8.83 -8.93 -11.07
C ILE A 136 7.69 -9.76 -10.47
N LEU A 137 7.31 -9.47 -9.23
CA LEU A 137 6.23 -10.09 -8.49
C LEU A 137 5.42 -9.03 -7.75
N ALA A 138 4.12 -9.21 -7.66
CA ALA A 138 3.26 -8.32 -6.88
C ALA A 138 2.09 -9.09 -6.24
N ILE A 139 1.77 -8.72 -5.01
CA ILE A 139 0.60 -9.20 -4.27
C ILE A 139 -0.21 -8.02 -3.73
N ASN A 140 -1.44 -8.27 -3.33
CA ASN A 140 -2.23 -7.27 -2.65
C ASN A 140 -1.61 -6.96 -1.27
N GLY A 141 -1.55 -5.68 -0.93
CA GLY A 141 -1.28 -5.22 0.43
C GLY A 141 -2.57 -5.12 1.25
N ASP A 142 -2.56 -4.21 2.24
CA ASP A 142 -3.72 -3.89 3.03
C ASP A 142 -4.73 -2.97 2.29
N PHE A 143 -5.91 -2.80 2.86
CA PHE A 143 -6.96 -1.93 2.31
C PHE A 143 -7.12 -0.62 3.10
N TYR A 144 -6.02 0.07 3.32
CA TYR A 144 -5.95 1.32 4.08
C TYR A 144 -7.02 2.36 3.67
N GLY A 145 -7.41 2.39 2.42
CA GLY A 145 -8.35 3.36 1.85
C GLY A 145 -9.81 3.21 2.33
N PHE A 146 -10.16 2.10 2.98
CA PHE A 146 -11.49 1.84 3.56
C PHE A 146 -11.52 2.08 5.07
N ARG A 147 -10.40 2.47 5.68
CA ARG A 147 -10.28 2.74 7.11
C ARG A 147 -9.96 4.21 7.35
N ASP A 148 -10.44 4.73 8.47
CA ASP A 148 -10.11 6.09 8.95
C ASP A 148 -8.89 6.09 9.88
N ALA A 149 -8.56 4.94 10.45
CA ALA A 149 -7.43 4.72 11.35
C ALA A 149 -6.58 3.51 10.91
N GLY A 150 -5.44 3.34 11.54
CA GLY A 150 -4.39 2.38 11.22
C GLY A 150 -3.20 3.09 10.59
N TYR A 151 -2.02 2.82 11.10
CA TYR A 151 -0.78 3.42 10.57
C TYR A 151 -0.58 3.09 9.11
N VAL A 152 -0.19 4.08 8.33
CA VAL A 152 0.16 3.89 6.91
C VAL A 152 1.48 4.58 6.64
N LEU A 153 2.54 3.78 6.54
CA LEU A 153 3.87 4.21 6.14
C LEU A 153 4.29 3.35 4.94
N ARG A 154 4.68 3.98 3.84
CA ARG A 154 5.01 3.31 2.58
C ARG A 154 6.29 3.87 2.02
N ASN A 155 7.28 3.02 1.80
CA ASN A 155 8.59 3.38 1.27
C ASN A 155 9.19 4.60 2.03
N GLY A 156 9.15 4.56 3.36
CA GLY A 156 9.61 5.64 4.22
C GLY A 156 8.71 6.88 4.32
N THR A 157 7.60 6.94 3.56
CA THR A 157 6.67 8.07 3.60
C THR A 157 5.49 7.78 4.52
N LEU A 158 5.28 8.64 5.52
CA LEU A 158 4.15 8.54 6.45
C LEU A 158 2.92 9.21 5.85
N TYR A 159 1.85 8.44 5.65
CA TYR A 159 0.57 8.90 5.13
C TYR A 159 -0.51 9.05 6.19
N ARG A 160 -0.47 8.22 7.25
CA ARG A 160 -1.44 8.28 8.35
C ARG A 160 -0.79 7.83 9.66
N ASP A 161 -0.96 8.63 10.69
CA ASP A 161 -0.39 8.48 12.04
C ASP A 161 -1.42 8.08 13.11
N SER A 162 -2.68 7.94 12.75
CA SER A 162 -3.74 7.54 13.69
C SER A 162 -3.78 6.03 13.87
N ALA A 163 -3.67 5.57 15.11
CA ALA A 163 -3.77 4.16 15.45
C ALA A 163 -5.19 3.62 15.36
N ARG A 164 -5.34 2.31 15.17
CA ARG A 164 -6.59 1.60 15.44
C ARG A 164 -6.68 1.31 16.95
N GLU A 165 -7.86 1.47 17.50
CA GLU A 165 -8.12 1.24 18.94
C GLU A 165 -8.80 -0.13 19.22
N THR A 166 -8.76 -1.05 18.26
CA THR A 166 -9.33 -2.40 18.39
C THR A 166 -8.32 -3.37 19.01
N GLU A 167 -8.79 -4.42 19.70
CA GLU A 167 -7.91 -5.40 20.34
C GLU A 167 -7.05 -6.18 19.34
N ASP A 168 -7.52 -6.30 18.10
CA ASP A 168 -6.88 -6.97 16.97
C ASP A 168 -6.13 -6.03 16.04
N ALA A 169 -5.69 -4.89 16.55
CA ALA A 169 -5.04 -3.84 15.77
C ALA A 169 -3.56 -4.14 15.48
N GLU A 170 -3.26 -5.28 14.88
CA GLU A 170 -1.90 -5.66 14.52
C GLU A 170 -1.44 -4.97 13.25
N ALA A 171 -0.18 -4.58 13.22
CA ALA A 171 0.50 -4.04 12.04
C ALA A 171 1.88 -4.68 11.88
N LEU A 172 2.22 -5.00 10.64
CA LEU A 172 3.56 -5.43 10.26
C LEU A 172 4.41 -4.19 10.01
N VAL A 173 5.51 -4.10 10.71
CA VAL A 173 6.58 -3.11 10.51
C VAL A 173 7.74 -3.79 9.80
N ILE A 174 8.23 -3.18 8.74
CA ILE A 174 9.42 -3.60 8.01
C ILE A 174 10.37 -2.41 8.04
N ASP A 175 11.56 -2.60 8.59
CA ASP A 175 12.57 -1.55 8.63
C ASP A 175 13.43 -1.50 7.35
N ASP A 176 14.37 -0.59 7.29
CA ASP A 176 15.27 -0.38 6.15
C ASP A 176 16.37 -1.45 6.07
N GLU A 177 16.60 -2.22 7.13
CA GLU A 177 17.49 -3.38 7.15
C GLU A 177 16.76 -4.66 6.67
N GLY A 178 15.42 -4.63 6.59
CA GLY A 178 14.57 -5.74 6.15
C GLY A 178 14.07 -6.63 7.27
N ASP A 179 14.21 -6.19 8.52
CA ASP A 179 13.68 -6.89 9.67
C ASP A 179 12.17 -6.69 9.80
N PHE A 180 11.46 -7.77 10.09
CA PHE A 180 10.00 -7.80 10.24
C PHE A 180 9.63 -7.88 11.71
N SER A 181 8.75 -6.99 12.14
CA SER A 181 8.19 -7.02 13.48
C SER A 181 6.69 -6.77 13.47
N ILE A 182 5.96 -7.37 14.40
CA ILE A 182 4.53 -7.16 14.56
C ILE A 182 4.30 -6.29 15.78
N ILE A 183 3.50 -5.23 15.61
CA ILE A 183 3.12 -4.33 16.68
C ILE A 183 1.61 -4.32 16.86
N SER A 184 1.16 -4.06 18.11
CA SER A 184 -0.22 -3.71 18.40
C SER A 184 -0.37 -2.19 18.34
N GLU A 185 -1.16 -1.67 17.39
CA GLU A 185 -1.31 -0.23 17.19
C GLU A 185 -1.97 0.48 18.39
N ASN A 186 -2.82 -0.22 19.16
CA ASN A 186 -3.46 0.34 20.35
C ASN A 186 -2.51 0.44 21.55
N GLU A 187 -1.39 -0.29 21.52
CA GLU A 187 -0.38 -0.30 22.59
C GLU A 187 0.90 0.43 22.18
N THR A 188 1.18 0.51 20.88
CA THR A 188 2.41 1.09 20.35
C THR A 188 2.13 2.41 19.67
N SER A 189 2.51 3.51 20.32
CA SER A 189 2.44 4.84 19.71
C SER A 189 3.47 4.98 18.58
N LEU A 190 3.08 5.55 17.45
CA LEU A 190 4.01 5.83 16.34
C LEU A 190 5.20 6.70 16.77
N SER A 191 4.97 7.61 17.75
CA SER A 191 6.04 8.45 18.32
C SER A 191 7.09 7.68 19.14
N SER A 192 6.79 6.43 19.52
CA SER A 192 7.75 5.55 20.20
C SER A 192 8.62 4.74 19.23
N LEU A 193 8.28 4.76 17.96
CA LEU A 193 9.02 4.09 16.88
C LEU A 193 9.97 5.08 16.22
N ASP A 194 11.14 4.61 15.83
CA ASP A 194 12.02 5.39 14.95
C ASP A 194 11.53 5.27 13.50
N THR A 195 10.61 6.15 13.14
CA THR A 195 10.02 6.14 11.79
C THR A 195 11.00 6.48 10.68
N SER A 196 12.19 6.95 11.00
CA SER A 196 13.24 7.26 10.00
C SER A 196 13.93 6.00 9.48
N SER A 197 13.91 4.91 10.27
CA SER A 197 14.44 3.61 9.89
C SER A 197 13.35 2.64 9.39
N ILE A 198 12.09 3.05 9.35
CA ILE A 198 10.98 2.20 8.91
C ILE A 198 10.70 2.40 7.42
N ALA A 199 10.79 1.34 6.65
CA ALA A 199 10.43 1.31 5.25
C ALA A 199 8.91 1.18 5.03
N GLN A 200 8.24 0.29 5.79
CA GLN A 200 6.83 -0.02 5.61
C GLN A 200 6.10 -0.24 6.94
N ILE A 201 4.85 0.22 7.06
CA ILE A 201 3.90 -0.23 8.07
C ILE A 201 2.62 -0.67 7.37
N ILE A 202 2.27 -1.95 7.44
CA ILE A 202 1.13 -2.56 6.78
C ILE A 202 0.17 -3.09 7.84
N SER A 203 -1.02 -2.52 7.90
CA SER A 203 -2.02 -2.85 8.91
C SER A 203 -2.97 -3.94 8.41
N PHE A 204 -2.57 -5.18 8.55
CA PHE A 204 -3.38 -6.36 8.23
C PHE A 204 -3.05 -7.47 9.24
N GLY A 205 -3.99 -8.27 9.62
CA GLY A 205 -3.82 -9.35 10.58
C GLY A 205 -4.88 -10.44 10.41
N PRO A 206 -4.93 -11.46 11.25
CA PRO A 206 -4.00 -11.67 12.37
C PRO A 206 -2.61 -12.13 11.93
N ALA A 207 -1.64 -12.03 12.83
CA ALA A 207 -0.33 -12.67 12.68
C ALA A 207 -0.51 -14.17 12.46
N LEU A 208 0.17 -14.72 11.48
CA LEU A 208 0.15 -16.16 11.19
C LEU A 208 1.36 -16.88 11.79
N ILE A 209 2.46 -16.17 11.90
CA ILE A 209 3.72 -16.64 12.47
C ILE A 209 4.27 -15.55 13.38
N GLU A 210 4.65 -15.91 14.59
CA GLU A 210 5.34 -15.08 15.57
C GLU A 210 6.54 -15.85 16.12
N ASP A 211 7.69 -15.20 16.21
CA ASP A 211 8.95 -15.80 16.69
C ASP A 211 9.30 -17.15 15.99
N GLY A 212 8.89 -17.32 14.74
CA GLY A 212 9.12 -18.53 13.95
C GLY A 212 8.13 -19.67 14.24
N GLU A 213 7.14 -19.46 15.10
CA GLU A 213 6.10 -20.45 15.43
C GLU A 213 4.75 -20.03 14.80
N ILE A 214 3.91 -21.05 14.49
CA ILE A 214 2.57 -20.81 13.95
C ILE A 214 1.69 -20.25 15.08
N SER A 215 1.14 -19.05 14.86
CA SER A 215 0.33 -18.30 15.83
C SER A 215 -1.18 -18.46 15.65
N VAL A 216 -1.63 -19.25 14.67
CA VAL A 216 -3.06 -19.49 14.38
C VAL A 216 -3.44 -20.95 14.57
N ASP A 217 -4.70 -21.18 15.05
CA ASP A 217 -5.31 -22.51 15.25
C ASP A 217 -5.92 -23.09 13.96
#